data_fa2ed5438b8650314e6b6b49754e8bd6
#
_entry.id   fa2ed5438b8650314e6b6b49754e8bd6
#
_cell.length_a   1.000
_cell.length_b   1.000
_cell.length_c   1.000
_cell.angle_alpha   90.00
_cell.angle_beta   90.00
_cell.angle_gamma   90.00
#
_symmetry.space_group_name_H-M   'P 1'
#
loop_
_entity.id
_entity.type
_entity.pdbx_description
1 polymer ?
#
loop_
_entity_poly.entity_id
_entity_poly.type
_entity_poly.pdbx_seq_one_letter_code
_entity_poly.pdbx_strand_id
1 'polypeptide(L)'
;MNFARIEGVLALVVIAGLGLSLQAQAADIDAGRSGYTTYCVVCHGANGKPDASSDVVKALGVMPADFSDPLFNSREPADDWKMVIEHGGYAMGLAEQMPAQGSALDAEQINNVTAYIKSFADTSAYPPGEMNLFLPIRTKKAFPEDEVVYVGRFTDQDGDDAYKHVLEFEKRVGKAGQAILELVYESEGDVSELAEAEIGYKQALSFSKEHILSAAAVWAIPVEAEGDGVLQTYLAFGRVLSGAWIFLCSLRLKFPFEGASDGEAELAGIVHWVHSPWPRRIFPALEVTATNPFRSRNGDLEWTAMPQVRIGLTRGGHVALNLGVELPLSDQSWDTRVYATLLWDFADGGFFKGW
;
A
#
# COMPACT_ATOMS: atom_id res chain seq x y z
N MET A 1 -17.38 -24.95 19.37
CA MET A 1 -16.09 -25.18 18.70
C MET A 1 -14.93 -24.88 19.67
N ASN A 2 -13.92 -25.76 19.79
CA ASN A 2 -12.92 -25.72 20.89
C ASN A 2 -11.97 -24.52 20.75
N PHE A 3 -11.90 -23.67 21.76
CA PHE A 3 -10.95 -22.54 21.90
C PHE A 3 -9.48 -22.91 21.60
N ALA A 4 -9.08 -24.16 21.87
CA ALA A 4 -7.72 -24.67 21.62
C ALA A 4 -7.30 -24.73 20.14
N ARG A 5 -8.23 -24.66 19.18
CA ARG A 5 -7.91 -24.60 17.73
C ARG A 5 -7.63 -23.17 17.25
N ILE A 6 -8.18 -22.18 17.95
CA ILE A 6 -8.02 -20.75 17.59
C ILE A 6 -6.64 -20.25 18.01
N GLU A 7 -6.15 -20.68 19.18
CA GLU A 7 -4.80 -20.36 19.65
C GLU A 7 -3.71 -20.93 18.73
N GLY A 8 -3.96 -22.09 18.10
CA GLY A 8 -3.03 -22.72 17.15
C GLY A 8 -2.83 -21.94 15.84
N VAL A 9 -3.89 -21.32 15.31
CA VAL A 9 -3.81 -20.55 14.04
C VAL A 9 -3.22 -19.17 14.27
N LEU A 10 -3.59 -18.48 15.37
CA LEU A 10 -2.95 -17.22 15.76
C LEU A 10 -1.47 -17.41 16.11
N ALA A 11 -1.09 -18.50 16.78
CA ALA A 11 0.29 -18.83 17.08
C ALA A 11 1.10 -19.14 15.83
N LEU A 12 0.54 -19.79 14.81
CA LEU A 12 1.22 -20.06 13.54
C LEU A 12 1.48 -18.77 12.73
N VAL A 13 0.56 -17.82 12.73
CA VAL A 13 0.73 -16.53 12.05
C VAL A 13 1.77 -15.65 12.76
N VAL A 14 1.85 -15.71 14.08
CA VAL A 14 2.84 -14.95 14.88
C VAL A 14 4.23 -15.60 14.85
N ILE A 15 4.34 -16.93 14.83
CA ILE A 15 5.61 -17.65 14.82
C ILE A 15 6.30 -17.60 13.44
N ALA A 16 5.55 -17.51 12.34
CA ALA A 16 6.14 -17.33 11.00
C ALA A 16 6.90 -15.99 10.85
N GLY A 17 6.67 -15.02 11.75
CA GLY A 17 7.34 -13.72 11.77
C GLY A 17 8.73 -13.68 12.43
N LEU A 18 9.23 -14.75 12.99
CA LEU A 18 10.42 -14.75 13.85
C LEU A 18 11.63 -15.53 13.29
N GLY A 19 11.90 -15.53 11.99
CA GLY A 19 13.04 -16.29 11.55
C GLY A 19 13.67 -15.94 10.21
N LEU A 20 14.97 -15.66 10.28
CA LEU A 20 15.98 -15.53 9.24
C LEU A 20 16.12 -14.16 8.58
N SER A 21 16.88 -13.28 9.24
CA SER A 21 17.55 -12.16 8.59
C SER A 21 18.68 -12.71 7.70
N LEU A 22 18.46 -12.77 6.41
CA LEU A 22 19.58 -12.83 5.45
C LEU A 22 20.31 -11.49 5.57
N GLN A 23 21.55 -11.49 6.06
CA GLN A 23 22.39 -10.30 6.10
C GLN A 23 22.65 -9.87 4.65
N ALA A 24 21.92 -8.86 4.18
CA ALA A 24 22.31 -8.15 2.97
C ALA A 24 23.68 -7.47 3.24
N GLN A 25 24.61 -7.63 2.32
CA GLN A 25 25.91 -6.96 2.41
C GLN A 25 25.68 -5.45 2.49
N ALA A 26 26.27 -4.78 3.49
CA ALA A 26 26.15 -3.34 3.64
C ALA A 26 26.75 -2.63 2.40
N ALA A 27 26.01 -1.67 1.85
CA ALA A 27 26.48 -0.90 0.71
C ALA A 27 27.69 -0.03 1.07
N ASP A 28 28.65 0.06 0.15
CA ASP A 28 29.81 0.95 0.25
C ASP A 28 29.45 2.36 -0.29
N ILE A 29 29.27 3.32 0.62
CA ILE A 29 28.89 4.70 0.30
C ILE A 29 29.98 5.45 -0.49
N ASP A 30 31.26 5.19 -0.24
CA ASP A 30 32.35 5.85 -0.94
C ASP A 30 32.53 5.31 -2.37
N ALA A 31 32.37 4.00 -2.56
CA ALA A 31 32.23 3.41 -3.89
C ALA A 31 31.02 3.94 -4.64
N GLY A 32 29.87 4.09 -3.94
CA GLY A 32 28.64 4.69 -4.47
C GLY A 32 28.84 6.12 -4.91
N ARG A 33 29.56 6.94 -4.13
CA ARG A 33 29.93 8.31 -4.50
C ARG A 33 30.74 8.35 -5.78
N SER A 34 31.70 7.46 -5.93
CA SER A 34 32.55 7.37 -7.13
C SER A 34 31.74 7.03 -8.38
N GLY A 35 30.80 6.07 -8.29
CA GLY A 35 29.86 5.72 -9.36
C GLY A 35 28.93 6.87 -9.70
N TYR A 36 28.33 7.49 -8.69
CA TYR A 36 27.45 8.65 -8.87
C TYR A 36 28.15 9.82 -9.59
N THR A 37 29.37 10.14 -9.16
CA THR A 37 30.18 11.22 -9.76
C THR A 37 30.49 10.96 -11.24
N THR A 38 30.67 9.69 -11.61
CA THR A 38 31.00 9.31 -12.98
C THR A 38 29.79 9.31 -13.89
N TYR A 39 28.64 8.80 -13.43
CA TYR A 39 27.49 8.49 -14.31
C TYR A 39 26.26 9.37 -14.09
N CYS A 40 26.10 10.02 -12.91
CA CYS A 40 24.83 10.65 -12.54
C CYS A 40 24.91 12.17 -12.38
N VAL A 41 26.06 12.69 -11.93
CA VAL A 41 26.23 14.08 -11.49
C VAL A 41 25.86 15.12 -12.55
N VAL A 42 26.10 14.81 -13.82
CA VAL A 42 25.88 15.76 -14.92
C VAL A 42 24.42 16.17 -15.09
N CYS A 43 23.49 15.26 -14.73
CA CYS A 43 22.05 15.50 -14.80
C CYS A 43 21.46 15.80 -13.42
N HIS A 44 21.91 15.06 -12.38
CA HIS A 44 21.29 15.13 -11.06
C HIS A 44 21.99 16.06 -10.07
N GLY A 45 23.10 16.71 -10.48
CA GLY A 45 23.86 17.65 -9.63
C GLY A 45 24.73 16.94 -8.59
N ALA A 46 25.75 17.64 -8.09
CA ALA A 46 26.74 17.08 -7.17
C ALA A 46 26.18 16.75 -5.77
N ASN A 47 25.08 17.40 -5.39
CA ASN A 47 24.38 17.23 -4.11
C ASN A 47 23.01 16.54 -4.26
N GLY A 48 22.78 15.88 -5.38
CA GLY A 48 21.50 15.23 -5.68
C GLY A 48 20.39 16.17 -6.13
N LYS A 49 20.69 17.47 -6.32
CA LYS A 49 19.74 18.47 -6.77
C LYS A 49 20.10 18.94 -8.18
N PRO A 50 19.23 18.74 -9.18
CA PRO A 50 19.45 19.20 -10.54
C PRO A 50 19.54 20.72 -10.63
N ASP A 51 20.46 21.21 -11.47
CA ASP A 51 20.54 22.62 -11.79
C ASP A 51 19.69 22.94 -13.04
N ALA A 52 18.51 23.51 -12.81
CA ALA A 52 17.59 23.93 -13.89
C ALA A 52 18.22 24.96 -14.85
N SER A 53 19.29 25.66 -14.44
CA SER A 53 19.96 26.66 -15.29
C SER A 53 21.02 26.05 -16.19
N SER A 54 21.46 24.81 -15.92
CA SER A 54 22.49 24.14 -16.72
C SER A 54 22.01 23.84 -18.14
N ASP A 55 22.91 23.95 -19.11
CA ASP A 55 22.58 23.68 -20.53
C ASP A 55 22.23 22.20 -20.75
N VAL A 56 22.82 21.30 -19.95
CA VAL A 56 22.51 19.87 -20.02
C VAL A 56 21.07 19.62 -19.60
N VAL A 57 20.63 20.12 -18.43
CA VAL A 57 19.25 19.93 -17.94
C VAL A 57 18.24 20.57 -18.88
N LYS A 58 18.54 21.76 -19.41
CA LYS A 58 17.68 22.40 -20.43
C LYS A 58 17.54 21.55 -21.70
N ALA A 59 18.64 20.95 -22.15
CA ALA A 59 18.64 20.11 -23.36
C ALA A 59 17.86 18.80 -23.20
N LEU A 60 17.71 18.30 -21.95
CA LEU A 60 16.89 17.11 -21.69
C LEU A 60 15.39 17.34 -21.95
N GLY A 61 14.91 18.58 -21.80
CA GLY A 61 13.49 18.90 -21.91
C GLY A 61 12.62 18.34 -20.76
N VAL A 62 13.25 17.69 -19.79
CA VAL A 62 12.63 17.18 -18.55
C VAL A 62 13.52 17.51 -17.37
N MET A 63 12.92 17.73 -16.18
CA MET A 63 13.67 17.94 -14.97
C MET A 63 14.06 16.57 -14.39
N PRO A 64 15.35 16.28 -14.16
CA PRO A 64 15.77 15.10 -13.42
C PRO A 64 15.26 15.11 -11.99
N ALA A 65 15.16 13.94 -11.35
CA ALA A 65 14.74 13.80 -9.98
C ALA A 65 15.65 14.58 -9.01
N ASP A 66 15.03 15.27 -8.04
CA ASP A 66 15.71 15.95 -6.93
C ASP A 66 15.85 14.96 -5.77
N PHE A 67 17.01 14.35 -5.62
CA PHE A 67 17.30 13.39 -4.56
C PHE A 67 17.53 14.06 -3.19
N SER A 68 17.69 15.38 -3.16
CA SER A 68 17.85 16.15 -1.92
C SER A 68 16.50 16.47 -1.25
N ASP A 69 15.38 16.26 -1.93
CA ASP A 69 14.04 16.39 -1.35
C ASP A 69 13.75 15.16 -0.46
N PRO A 70 13.58 15.34 0.87
CA PRO A 70 13.37 14.22 1.77
C PRO A 70 12.04 13.50 1.56
N LEU A 71 11.00 14.19 1.09
CA LEU A 71 9.72 13.56 0.78
C LEU A 71 9.85 12.61 -0.42
N PHE A 72 10.45 13.08 -1.52
CA PHE A 72 10.73 12.27 -2.69
C PHE A 72 11.68 11.12 -2.37
N ASN A 73 12.80 11.41 -1.68
CA ASN A 73 13.82 10.42 -1.35
C ASN A 73 13.30 9.30 -0.45
N SER A 74 12.38 9.60 0.49
CA SER A 74 11.80 8.60 1.39
C SER A 74 10.73 7.73 0.74
N ARG A 75 9.98 8.25 -0.24
CA ARG A 75 8.76 7.64 -0.75
C ARG A 75 9.01 6.35 -1.52
N GLU A 76 10.03 6.35 -2.37
CA GLU A 76 10.33 5.23 -3.24
C GLU A 76 11.25 4.20 -2.57
N PRO A 77 10.99 2.89 -2.72
CA PRO A 77 11.90 1.86 -2.24
C PRO A 77 13.23 1.88 -3.02
N ALA A 78 14.31 1.46 -2.35
CA ALA A 78 15.63 1.41 -2.98
C ALA A 78 15.67 0.48 -4.21
N ASP A 79 14.84 -0.57 -4.23
CA ASP A 79 14.81 -1.51 -5.35
C ASP A 79 14.25 -0.89 -6.63
N ASP A 80 13.28 0.01 -6.54
CA ASP A 80 12.78 0.74 -7.72
C ASP A 80 13.85 1.64 -8.31
N TRP A 81 14.66 2.27 -7.47
CA TRP A 81 15.77 3.08 -7.93
C TRP A 81 16.86 2.24 -8.60
N LYS A 82 17.15 1.03 -8.07
CA LYS A 82 18.06 0.07 -8.73
C LYS A 82 17.55 -0.31 -10.11
N MET A 83 16.24 -0.58 -10.24
CA MET A 83 15.62 -0.90 -11.53
C MET A 83 15.75 0.26 -12.54
N VAL A 84 15.51 1.50 -12.10
CA VAL A 84 15.70 2.68 -12.95
C VAL A 84 17.17 2.87 -13.37
N ILE A 85 18.12 2.66 -12.46
CA ILE A 85 19.55 2.75 -12.77
C ILE A 85 19.95 1.66 -13.76
N GLU A 86 19.53 0.41 -13.52
CA GLU A 86 19.91 -0.73 -14.34
C GLU A 86 19.31 -0.69 -15.75
N HIS A 87 17.99 -0.40 -15.85
CA HIS A 87 17.23 -0.56 -17.09
C HIS A 87 16.82 0.77 -17.74
N GLY A 88 17.11 1.92 -17.12
CA GLY A 88 16.73 3.25 -17.59
C GLY A 88 15.30 3.63 -17.22
N GLY A 89 15.02 4.93 -17.33
CA GLY A 89 13.72 5.49 -16.95
C GLY A 89 12.55 4.93 -17.75
N TYR A 90 12.72 4.68 -19.03
CA TYR A 90 11.68 4.13 -19.89
C TYR A 90 11.13 2.79 -19.40
N ALA A 91 11.98 1.93 -18.83
CA ALA A 91 11.59 0.63 -18.34
C ALA A 91 10.56 0.71 -17.19
N MET A 92 10.61 1.78 -16.41
CA MET A 92 9.70 2.06 -15.29
C MET A 92 8.61 3.09 -15.65
N GLY A 93 8.41 3.40 -16.94
CA GLY A 93 7.43 4.40 -17.38
C GLY A 93 7.81 5.84 -17.07
N LEU A 94 9.08 6.09 -16.72
CA LEU A 94 9.66 7.40 -16.47
C LEU A 94 10.23 8.02 -17.76
N ALA A 95 10.94 9.13 -17.63
CA ALA A 95 11.55 9.82 -18.76
C ALA A 95 12.63 8.95 -19.44
N GLU A 96 12.55 8.81 -20.77
CA GLU A 96 13.53 8.06 -21.56
C GLU A 96 14.93 8.68 -21.59
N GLN A 97 15.03 9.96 -21.20
CA GLN A 97 16.29 10.69 -21.04
C GLN A 97 17.15 10.14 -19.90
N MET A 98 16.57 9.38 -18.95
CA MET A 98 17.35 8.62 -17.98
C MET A 98 17.86 7.31 -18.61
N PRO A 99 19.17 7.23 -18.97
CA PRO A 99 19.70 6.07 -19.66
C PRO A 99 19.89 4.87 -18.74
N ALA A 100 19.83 3.67 -19.30
CA ALA A 100 20.22 2.43 -18.60
C ALA A 100 21.72 2.41 -18.32
N GLN A 101 22.10 2.04 -17.09
CA GLN A 101 23.50 1.91 -16.68
C GLN A 101 23.93 0.44 -16.43
N GLY A 102 23.04 -0.54 -16.61
CA GLY A 102 23.33 -1.96 -16.34
C GLY A 102 24.42 -2.59 -17.22
N SER A 103 24.82 -1.93 -18.34
CA SER A 103 25.99 -2.34 -19.11
C SER A 103 27.33 -1.78 -18.59
N ALA A 104 27.28 -0.73 -17.77
CA ALA A 104 28.44 -0.03 -17.21
C ALA A 104 28.66 -0.29 -15.72
N LEU A 105 27.59 -0.63 -15.00
CA LEU A 105 27.58 -0.89 -13.56
C LEU A 105 27.04 -2.31 -13.31
N ASP A 106 27.73 -3.08 -12.49
CA ASP A 106 27.23 -4.34 -11.97
C ASP A 106 26.24 -4.15 -10.80
N ALA A 107 25.64 -5.23 -10.33
CA ALA A 107 24.62 -5.18 -9.28
C ALA A 107 25.14 -4.61 -7.94
N GLU A 108 26.39 -4.85 -7.58
CA GLU A 108 27.03 -4.31 -6.37
C GLU A 108 27.22 -2.80 -6.52
N GLN A 109 27.75 -2.34 -7.65
CA GLN A 109 27.93 -0.93 -7.96
C GLN A 109 26.61 -0.17 -7.99
N ILE A 110 25.55 -0.76 -8.58
CA ILE A 110 24.19 -0.19 -8.57
C ILE A 110 23.67 -0.07 -7.13
N ASN A 111 23.87 -1.09 -6.30
CA ASN A 111 23.48 -1.04 -4.89
C ASN A 111 24.21 0.08 -4.13
N ASN A 112 25.51 0.22 -4.35
CA ASN A 112 26.34 1.27 -3.72
C ASN A 112 25.91 2.67 -4.18
N VAL A 113 25.69 2.88 -5.48
CA VAL A 113 25.19 4.15 -6.03
C VAL A 113 23.81 4.49 -5.44
N THR A 114 22.89 3.52 -5.37
CA THR A 114 21.57 3.72 -4.80
C THR A 114 21.65 4.14 -3.33
N ALA A 115 22.49 3.50 -2.54
CA ALA A 115 22.69 3.85 -1.14
C ALA A 115 23.27 5.27 -0.98
N TYR A 116 24.20 5.67 -1.86
CA TYR A 116 24.74 7.03 -1.87
C TYR A 116 23.67 8.06 -2.22
N ILE A 117 22.83 7.79 -3.24
CA ILE A 117 21.69 8.66 -3.60
C ILE A 117 20.71 8.81 -2.43
N LYS A 118 20.39 7.70 -1.74
CA LYS A 118 19.53 7.73 -0.53
C LYS A 118 20.13 8.57 0.60
N SER A 119 21.42 8.80 0.63
CA SER A 119 22.10 9.62 1.65
C SER A 119 22.02 11.13 1.42
N PHE A 120 21.50 11.62 0.29
CA PHE A 120 21.41 13.06 0.01
C PHE A 120 20.36 13.79 0.86
N ALA A 121 19.38 13.09 1.41
CA ALA A 121 18.34 13.69 2.23
C ALA A 121 18.24 13.03 3.61
N ASP A 122 17.92 13.83 4.63
CA ASP A 122 17.52 13.30 5.94
C ASP A 122 16.04 12.86 5.88
N THR A 123 15.83 11.56 5.74
CA THR A 123 14.52 10.94 5.67
C THR A 123 14.03 10.33 6.98
N SER A 124 14.74 10.55 8.09
CA SER A 124 14.47 9.90 9.39
C SER A 124 13.07 10.14 9.95
N ALA A 125 12.44 11.24 9.55
CA ALA A 125 11.09 11.60 9.99
C ALA A 125 9.96 11.12 9.03
N TYR A 126 10.32 10.39 7.96
CA TYR A 126 9.39 9.92 6.94
C TYR A 126 9.34 8.39 6.91
N PRO A 127 8.16 7.75 6.79
CA PRO A 127 8.09 6.33 6.52
C PRO A 127 8.89 5.98 5.26
N PRO A 128 9.79 4.99 5.32
CA PRO A 128 10.60 4.61 4.17
C PRO A 128 9.77 3.89 3.10
N GLY A 129 10.05 4.13 1.83
CA GLY A 129 9.36 3.54 0.69
C GLY A 129 9.38 2.01 0.66
N GLU A 130 10.38 1.38 1.31
CA GLU A 130 10.41 -0.07 1.55
C GLU A 130 9.18 -0.59 2.29
N MET A 131 8.46 0.28 3.01
CA MET A 131 7.20 -0.04 3.71
C MET A 131 5.95 0.35 2.92
N ASN A 132 6.10 0.88 1.70
CA ASN A 132 5.02 1.04 0.75
C ASN A 132 4.63 -0.33 0.15
N LEU A 133 4.02 -1.16 0.99
CA LEU A 133 3.61 -2.52 0.65
C LEU A 133 2.32 -2.50 -0.18
N PHE A 134 2.00 -3.61 -0.84
CA PHE A 134 0.83 -3.68 -1.70
C PHE A 134 -0.47 -3.41 -0.94
N LEU A 135 -1.39 -2.64 -1.54
CA LEU A 135 -2.70 -2.38 -0.99
C LEU A 135 -3.53 -3.67 -0.96
N PRO A 136 -4.01 -4.11 0.22
CA PRO A 136 -4.97 -5.20 0.35
C PRO A 136 -6.39 -4.75 -0.02
N ILE A 137 -7.34 -5.69 -0.06
CA ILE A 137 -8.75 -5.37 -0.32
C ILE A 137 -9.48 -5.00 1.00
N ARG A 138 -9.28 -5.75 2.08
CA ARG A 138 -9.95 -5.55 3.37
C ARG A 138 -9.02 -4.99 4.45
N THR A 139 -7.82 -5.54 4.56
CA THR A 139 -6.81 -5.10 5.54
C THR A 139 -6.40 -3.66 5.29
N LYS A 140 -6.41 -2.81 6.30
CA LYS A 140 -5.98 -1.41 6.16
C LYS A 140 -4.45 -1.33 6.05
N LYS A 141 -3.96 -0.55 5.09
CA LYS A 141 -2.54 -0.33 4.83
C LYS A 141 -1.95 0.68 5.82
N ALA A 142 -0.76 0.39 6.35
CA ALA A 142 -0.11 1.26 7.34
C ALA A 142 0.65 2.44 6.72
N PHE A 143 1.19 2.30 5.50
CA PHE A 143 1.93 3.35 4.82
C PHE A 143 1.03 4.52 4.40
N PRO A 144 1.44 5.79 4.60
CA PRO A 144 0.71 6.95 4.08
C PRO A 144 0.83 7.05 2.56
N GLU A 145 -0.30 7.25 1.85
CA GLU A 145 -0.37 7.23 0.39
C GLU A 145 -0.80 8.57 -0.22
N ASP A 146 -0.54 8.68 -1.52
CA ASP A 146 -1.07 9.70 -2.42
C ASP A 146 -1.83 8.96 -3.54
N GLU A 147 -2.98 8.34 -3.22
CA GLU A 147 -3.67 7.46 -4.15
C GLU A 147 -5.18 7.71 -4.27
N VAL A 148 -5.73 7.30 -5.40
CA VAL A 148 -7.15 7.14 -5.63
C VAL A 148 -7.44 5.66 -5.79
N VAL A 149 -8.39 5.15 -5.02
CA VAL A 149 -8.77 3.75 -5.06
C VAL A 149 -10.26 3.64 -5.34
N TYR A 150 -10.61 2.88 -6.35
CA TYR A 150 -11.98 2.43 -6.58
C TYR A 150 -12.09 0.97 -6.19
N VAL A 151 -13.07 0.64 -5.35
CA VAL A 151 -13.40 -0.74 -4.95
C VAL A 151 -14.82 -1.04 -5.38
N GLY A 152 -14.99 -2.04 -6.24
CA GLY A 152 -16.27 -2.66 -6.54
C GLY A 152 -16.39 -3.99 -5.81
N ARG A 153 -17.53 -4.22 -5.12
CA ARG A 153 -17.87 -5.48 -4.47
C ARG A 153 -19.23 -5.95 -4.98
N PHE A 154 -19.31 -7.17 -5.44
CA PHE A 154 -20.53 -7.92 -5.67
C PHE A 154 -20.72 -8.93 -4.53
N THR A 155 -21.93 -9.04 -4.00
CA THR A 155 -22.29 -10.01 -2.96
C THR A 155 -23.43 -10.89 -3.49
N ASP A 156 -23.17 -12.19 -3.56
CA ASP A 156 -24.13 -13.25 -3.81
C ASP A 156 -24.72 -13.69 -2.47
N GLN A 157 -26.03 -13.56 -2.30
CA GLN A 157 -26.73 -13.82 -1.04
C GLN A 157 -28.16 -14.32 -1.28
N ASP A 158 -28.78 -14.91 -0.24
CA ASP A 158 -30.18 -15.27 -0.29
C ASP A 158 -31.07 -14.01 -0.46
N GLY A 159 -31.84 -13.97 -1.53
CA GLY A 159 -32.68 -12.84 -1.90
C GLY A 159 -32.08 -12.02 -3.04
N ASP A 160 -32.03 -10.70 -2.90
CA ASP A 160 -31.47 -9.80 -3.92
C ASP A 160 -29.95 -9.67 -3.76
N ASP A 161 -29.23 -9.76 -4.87
CA ASP A 161 -27.80 -9.49 -4.91
C ASP A 161 -27.49 -8.05 -4.49
N ALA A 162 -26.33 -7.85 -3.81
CA ALA A 162 -25.92 -6.54 -3.38
C ALA A 162 -24.61 -6.10 -4.04
N TYR A 163 -24.53 -4.81 -4.34
CA TYR A 163 -23.35 -4.15 -4.90
C TYR A 163 -22.91 -3.02 -3.96
N LYS A 164 -21.58 -2.91 -3.77
CA LYS A 164 -20.97 -1.78 -3.06
C LYS A 164 -19.85 -1.21 -3.90
N HIS A 165 -19.85 0.11 -4.04
CA HIS A 165 -18.83 0.85 -4.72
C HIS A 165 -18.22 1.85 -3.76
N VAL A 166 -16.90 1.85 -3.61
CA VAL A 166 -16.17 2.81 -2.79
C VAL A 166 -15.21 3.56 -3.67
N LEU A 167 -15.22 4.88 -3.57
CA LEU A 167 -14.22 5.75 -4.15
C LEU A 167 -13.45 6.40 -2.99
N GLU A 168 -12.20 6.01 -2.82
CA GLU A 168 -11.31 6.49 -1.78
C GLU A 168 -10.25 7.42 -2.38
N PHE A 169 -10.05 8.56 -1.75
CA PHE A 169 -8.98 9.51 -2.05
C PHE A 169 -8.10 9.65 -0.82
N GLU A 170 -6.87 9.30 -0.96
CA GLU A 170 -5.84 9.37 0.06
C GLU A 170 -4.79 10.42 -0.31
N LYS A 171 -4.42 11.28 0.63
CA LYS A 171 -3.41 12.32 0.43
C LYS A 171 -2.46 12.41 1.61
N ARG A 172 -1.18 12.26 1.35
CA ARG A 172 -0.14 12.47 2.36
C ARG A 172 -0.18 13.90 2.90
N VAL A 173 -0.09 14.03 4.23
CA VAL A 173 -0.09 15.30 4.95
C VAL A 173 1.07 15.32 5.92
N GLY A 174 1.92 16.33 5.80
CA GLY A 174 3.14 16.42 6.61
C GLY A 174 4.15 15.31 6.28
N LYS A 175 4.84 14.79 7.29
CA LYS A 175 5.94 13.83 7.11
C LYS A 175 5.49 12.36 7.12
N ALA A 176 4.48 12.06 7.95
CA ALA A 176 4.09 10.67 8.22
C ALA A 176 2.56 10.52 8.39
N GLY A 177 1.79 11.52 7.98
CA GLY A 177 0.34 11.53 8.06
C GLY A 177 -0.32 11.40 6.70
N GLN A 178 -1.65 11.13 6.70
CA GLN A 178 -2.49 11.01 5.53
C GLN A 178 -3.90 11.45 5.85
N ALA A 179 -4.48 12.29 5.00
CA ALA A 179 -5.92 12.57 4.97
C ALA A 179 -6.63 11.51 4.13
N ILE A 180 -7.84 11.13 4.54
CA ILE A 180 -8.68 10.11 3.92
C ILE A 180 -10.04 10.73 3.62
N LEU A 181 -10.53 10.53 2.40
CA LEU A 181 -11.89 10.85 1.97
C LEU A 181 -12.43 9.62 1.22
N GLU A 182 -13.60 9.11 1.63
CA GLU A 182 -14.27 7.99 0.95
C GLU A 182 -15.72 8.37 0.62
N LEU A 183 -16.23 7.88 -0.50
CA LEU A 183 -17.63 7.91 -0.88
C LEU A 183 -18.09 6.47 -1.07
N VAL A 184 -19.15 6.10 -0.40
CA VAL A 184 -19.70 4.75 -0.41
C VAL A 184 -21.08 4.77 -1.06
N TYR A 185 -21.20 4.06 -2.18
CA TYR A 185 -22.48 3.84 -2.88
C TYR A 185 -22.86 2.39 -2.75
N GLU A 186 -24.10 2.12 -2.36
CA GLU A 186 -24.65 0.78 -2.17
C GLU A 186 -25.91 0.58 -3.00
N SER A 187 -26.13 -0.66 -3.46
CA SER A 187 -27.32 -1.07 -4.19
C SER A 187 -27.68 -2.48 -3.82
N GLU A 188 -28.97 -2.71 -3.48
CA GLU A 188 -29.57 -4.00 -3.17
C GLU A 188 -31.01 -4.01 -3.65
N GLY A 189 -31.37 -4.95 -4.53
CA GLY A 189 -32.66 -4.97 -5.17
C GLY A 189 -32.96 -3.67 -5.93
N ASP A 190 -34.09 -3.05 -5.61
CA ASP A 190 -34.53 -1.77 -6.21
C ASP A 190 -33.97 -0.53 -5.49
N VAL A 191 -33.26 -0.69 -4.38
CA VAL A 191 -32.66 0.41 -3.61
C VAL A 191 -31.26 0.70 -4.08
N SER A 192 -30.95 1.97 -4.34
CA SER A 192 -29.63 2.43 -4.72
C SER A 192 -29.39 3.81 -4.14
N GLU A 193 -28.32 3.98 -3.35
CA GLU A 193 -28.10 5.22 -2.60
C GLU A 193 -26.61 5.54 -2.40
N LEU A 194 -26.28 6.81 -2.25
CA LEU A 194 -25.02 7.27 -1.68
C LEU A 194 -25.11 7.09 -0.17
N ALA A 195 -24.67 5.92 0.32
CA ALA A 195 -24.87 5.52 1.71
C ALA A 195 -24.06 6.40 2.67
N GLU A 196 -22.77 6.56 2.43
CA GLU A 196 -21.85 7.23 3.37
C GLU A 196 -20.84 8.13 2.65
N ALA A 197 -20.46 9.21 3.32
CA ALA A 197 -19.24 9.97 3.04
C ALA A 197 -18.33 9.88 4.26
N GLU A 198 -17.07 9.47 4.05
CA GLU A 198 -16.12 9.27 5.13
C GLU A 198 -15.00 10.32 5.08
N ILE A 199 -14.62 10.84 6.23
CA ILE A 199 -13.45 11.71 6.38
C ILE A 199 -12.57 11.21 7.51
N GLY A 200 -11.26 11.13 7.27
CA GLY A 200 -10.36 10.57 8.27
C GLY A 200 -8.93 11.05 8.18
N TYR A 201 -8.16 10.60 9.15
CA TYR A 201 -6.73 10.86 9.24
C TYR A 201 -6.00 9.62 9.75
N LYS A 202 -4.92 9.28 9.08
CA LYS A 202 -3.98 8.21 9.46
C LYS A 202 -2.63 8.82 9.82
N GLN A 203 -1.96 8.29 10.84
CA GLN A 203 -0.64 8.69 11.27
C GLN A 203 0.26 7.46 11.42
N ALA A 204 1.40 7.43 10.74
CA ALA A 204 2.44 6.45 11.03
C ALA A 204 3.09 6.79 12.37
N LEU A 205 3.08 5.82 13.29
CA LEU A 205 3.52 5.96 14.68
C LEU A 205 4.94 5.44 14.89
N SER A 206 5.30 4.36 14.19
CA SER A 206 6.61 3.73 14.26
C SER A 206 6.93 3.09 12.91
N PHE A 207 8.16 3.28 12.46
CA PHE A 207 8.59 2.71 11.19
C PHE A 207 10.10 2.50 11.13
N SER A 208 10.48 1.54 10.32
CA SER A 208 11.84 1.24 9.90
C SER A 208 11.80 0.68 8.48
N LYS A 209 12.93 0.22 7.94
CA LYS A 209 12.95 -0.50 6.65
C LYS A 209 12.33 -1.90 6.72
N GLU A 210 12.01 -2.40 7.92
CA GLU A 210 11.48 -3.75 8.12
C GLU A 210 10.00 -3.78 8.54
N HIS A 211 9.50 -2.70 9.17
CA HIS A 211 8.13 -2.64 9.67
C HIS A 211 7.59 -1.22 9.69
N ILE A 212 6.27 -1.13 9.66
CA ILE A 212 5.51 0.10 9.86
C ILE A 212 4.27 -0.19 10.69
N LEU A 213 3.96 0.71 11.63
CA LEU A 213 2.74 0.74 12.43
C LEU A 213 2.08 2.09 12.31
N SER A 214 0.77 2.11 12.04
CA SER A 214 -0.03 3.34 11.94
C SER A 214 -1.32 3.21 12.72
N ALA A 215 -1.86 4.35 13.14
CA ALA A 215 -3.21 4.48 13.69
C ALA A 215 -4.02 5.47 12.85
N ALA A 216 -5.33 5.25 12.77
CA ALA A 216 -6.24 6.15 12.09
C ALA A 216 -7.57 6.29 12.84
N ALA A 217 -8.23 7.42 12.57
CA ALA A 217 -9.61 7.66 12.92
C ALA A 217 -10.34 8.18 11.67
N VAL A 218 -11.49 7.60 11.38
CA VAL A 218 -12.34 7.92 10.22
C VAL A 218 -13.77 8.09 10.71
N TRP A 219 -14.42 9.14 10.29
CA TRP A 219 -15.81 9.39 10.57
C TRP A 219 -16.64 9.12 9.32
N ALA A 220 -17.48 8.09 9.37
CA ALA A 220 -18.49 7.79 8.37
C ALA A 220 -19.77 8.56 8.69
N ILE A 221 -20.21 9.36 7.73
CA ILE A 221 -21.39 10.24 7.82
C ILE A 221 -22.42 9.69 6.84
N PRO A 222 -23.61 9.23 7.29
CA PRO A 222 -24.67 8.82 6.40
C PRO A 222 -25.11 10.00 5.53
N VAL A 223 -25.40 9.76 4.25
CA VAL A 223 -25.79 10.80 3.28
C VAL A 223 -27.24 10.64 2.89
N GLU A 224 -27.60 9.55 2.19
CA GLU A 224 -28.99 9.24 1.80
C GLU A 224 -29.55 8.09 2.65
N ALA A 225 -28.67 7.23 3.16
CA ALA A 225 -29.08 6.16 4.07
C ALA A 225 -29.59 6.71 5.40
N GLU A 226 -30.66 6.11 5.92
CA GLU A 226 -31.08 6.35 7.30
C GLU A 226 -30.09 5.68 8.24
N GLY A 227 -29.58 6.41 9.22
CA GLY A 227 -28.67 5.83 10.22
C GLY A 227 -27.87 6.86 10.98
N ASP A 228 -27.06 6.33 11.86
CA ASP A 228 -26.18 7.11 12.72
C ASP A 228 -24.80 7.17 12.12
N GLY A 229 -24.09 8.27 12.36
CA GLY A 229 -22.68 8.34 12.02
C GLY A 229 -21.87 7.29 12.78
N VAL A 230 -20.79 6.81 12.16
CA VAL A 230 -19.92 5.78 12.74
C VAL A 230 -18.51 6.34 12.87
N LEU A 231 -17.94 6.30 14.07
CA LEU A 231 -16.52 6.51 14.26
C LEU A 231 -15.79 5.16 14.04
N GLN A 232 -14.94 5.12 13.06
CA GLN A 232 -14.04 4.00 12.81
C GLN A 232 -12.65 4.37 13.32
N THR A 233 -12.02 3.48 14.08
CA THR A 233 -10.61 3.61 14.44
C THR A 233 -9.88 2.35 14.04
N TYR A 234 -8.63 2.46 13.59
CA TYR A 234 -7.85 1.26 13.31
C TYR A 234 -6.36 1.43 13.63
N LEU A 235 -5.75 0.30 13.93
CA LEU A 235 -4.31 0.10 13.90
C LEU A 235 -3.98 -0.74 12.68
N ALA A 236 -2.97 -0.33 11.92
CA ALA A 236 -2.48 -1.08 10.76
C ALA A 236 -0.98 -1.33 10.93
N PHE A 237 -0.56 -2.55 10.61
CA PHE A 237 0.83 -2.99 10.68
C PHE A 237 1.24 -3.64 9.37
N GLY A 238 2.48 -3.36 8.92
CA GLY A 238 3.08 -3.99 7.75
C GLY A 238 4.51 -4.42 8.02
N ARG A 239 4.92 -5.55 7.43
CA ARG A 239 6.27 -6.09 7.55
C ARG A 239 6.68 -6.91 6.33
N VAL A 240 7.95 -6.76 5.91
CA VAL A 240 8.61 -7.70 5.00
C VAL A 240 9.12 -8.87 5.83
N LEU A 241 8.62 -10.09 5.58
CA LEU A 241 8.97 -11.28 6.36
C LEU A 241 10.30 -11.89 5.90
N SER A 242 10.47 -12.08 4.61
CA SER A 242 11.70 -12.55 3.97
C SER A 242 11.55 -12.32 2.47
N GLY A 243 12.63 -12.26 1.73
CA GLY A 243 12.76 -11.80 0.34
C GLY A 243 11.61 -11.99 -0.65
N ALA A 244 10.62 -12.83 -0.36
CA ALA A 244 9.47 -13.06 -1.23
C ALA A 244 8.11 -12.93 -0.53
N TRP A 245 8.06 -12.53 0.73
CA TRP A 245 6.81 -12.51 1.49
C TRP A 245 6.60 -11.20 2.23
N ILE A 246 5.42 -10.60 2.04
CA ILE A 246 4.96 -9.41 2.74
C ILE A 246 3.76 -9.79 3.60
N PHE A 247 3.75 -9.28 4.83
CA PHE A 247 2.64 -9.42 5.75
C PHE A 247 2.08 -8.06 6.13
N LEU A 248 0.74 -7.92 6.08
CA LEU A 248 0.03 -6.80 6.67
C LEU A 248 -1.08 -7.31 7.57
N CYS A 249 -1.41 -6.55 8.60
CA CYS A 249 -2.61 -6.78 9.40
C CYS A 249 -3.19 -5.45 9.91
N SER A 250 -4.48 -5.47 10.22
CA SER A 250 -5.18 -4.34 10.83
C SER A 250 -6.22 -4.80 11.84
N LEU A 251 -6.35 -4.04 12.92
CA LEU A 251 -7.46 -4.12 13.86
C LEU A 251 -8.30 -2.87 13.72
N ARG A 252 -9.54 -3.00 13.29
CA ARG A 252 -10.52 -1.93 13.11
C ARG A 252 -11.65 -2.07 14.10
N LEU A 253 -12.04 -0.95 14.71
CA LEU A 253 -13.17 -0.85 15.63
C LEU A 253 -14.15 0.20 15.08
N LYS A 254 -15.42 -0.15 15.00
CA LYS A 254 -16.50 0.72 14.57
C LYS A 254 -17.43 1.04 15.75
N PHE A 255 -17.67 2.32 16.00
CA PHE A 255 -18.48 2.82 17.09
C PHE A 255 -19.62 3.68 16.51
N PRO A 256 -20.85 3.13 16.37
CA PRO A 256 -22.02 3.93 16.04
C PRO A 256 -22.30 4.97 17.12
N PHE A 257 -22.69 6.19 16.73
CA PHE A 257 -22.94 7.30 17.69
C PHE A 257 -24.27 7.15 18.42
N GLU A 258 -25.33 6.74 17.72
CA GLU A 258 -26.68 6.59 18.28
C GLU A 258 -27.31 5.28 17.77
N GLY A 259 -28.38 4.84 18.38
CA GLY A 259 -29.22 3.78 17.88
C GLY A 259 -28.93 2.36 18.39
N ALA A 260 -29.59 1.41 17.75
CA ALA A 260 -29.59 -0.01 18.11
C ALA A 260 -28.47 -0.82 17.45
N SER A 261 -27.64 -0.18 16.61
CA SER A 261 -26.58 -0.90 15.91
C SER A 261 -25.43 -1.26 16.86
N ASP A 262 -25.00 -2.50 16.76
CA ASP A 262 -23.86 -3.01 17.52
C ASP A 262 -22.55 -2.44 16.94
N GLY A 263 -21.62 -2.08 17.81
CA GLY A 263 -20.27 -1.80 17.38
C GLY A 263 -19.59 -3.06 16.84
N GLU A 264 -18.60 -2.93 16.01
CA GLU A 264 -17.92 -4.02 15.32
C GLU A 264 -16.40 -3.98 15.57
N ALA A 265 -15.79 -5.11 15.83
CA ALA A 265 -14.36 -5.31 15.80
C ALA A 265 -14.00 -6.19 14.61
N GLU A 266 -13.09 -5.75 13.76
CA GLU A 266 -12.56 -6.53 12.64
C GLU A 266 -11.05 -6.67 12.77
N LEU A 267 -10.56 -7.89 12.76
CA LEU A 267 -9.15 -8.24 12.62
C LEU A 267 -8.95 -8.81 11.22
N ALA A 268 -8.16 -8.15 10.40
CA ALA A 268 -7.81 -8.61 9.07
C ALA A 268 -6.29 -8.81 8.96
N GLY A 269 -5.88 -9.80 8.18
CA GLY A 269 -4.48 -10.08 7.91
C GLY A 269 -4.28 -10.70 6.54
N ILE A 270 -3.22 -10.30 5.87
CA ILE A 270 -2.90 -10.75 4.51
C ILE A 270 -1.42 -11.09 4.38
N VAL A 271 -1.15 -12.12 3.57
CA VAL A 271 0.20 -12.48 3.13
C VAL A 271 0.26 -12.40 1.62
N HIS A 272 1.15 -11.57 1.08
CA HIS A 272 1.47 -11.49 -0.34
C HIS A 272 2.72 -12.32 -0.66
N TRP A 273 2.69 -13.03 -1.79
CA TRP A 273 3.87 -13.63 -2.36
C TRP A 273 4.45 -12.72 -3.44
N VAL A 274 5.63 -12.16 -3.16
CA VAL A 274 6.35 -11.23 -4.04
C VAL A 274 7.51 -11.99 -4.69
N HIS A 275 7.26 -12.62 -5.83
CA HIS A 275 8.24 -13.45 -6.52
C HIS A 275 9.18 -12.67 -7.45
N SER A 276 8.94 -11.36 -7.61
CA SER A 276 9.74 -10.48 -8.47
C SER A 276 9.64 -9.05 -7.96
N PRO A 277 10.73 -8.28 -7.93
CA PRO A 277 10.70 -6.85 -7.60
C PRO A 277 10.05 -6.01 -8.71
N TRP A 278 9.80 -6.59 -9.87
CA TRP A 278 9.23 -5.87 -11.01
C TRP A 278 7.77 -5.50 -10.76
N PRO A 279 7.38 -4.21 -10.70
CA PRO A 279 6.06 -3.77 -10.24
C PRO A 279 4.91 -4.20 -11.17
N ARG A 280 5.18 -4.40 -12.45
CA ARG A 280 4.20 -4.87 -13.44
C ARG A 280 4.19 -6.40 -13.50
N ARG A 281 3.72 -7.04 -12.44
CA ARG A 281 3.65 -8.49 -12.31
C ARG A 281 2.36 -8.89 -11.61
N ILE A 282 2.15 -10.20 -11.51
CA ILE A 282 1.03 -10.81 -10.82
C ILE A 282 1.51 -11.23 -9.43
N PHE A 283 0.90 -10.68 -8.39
CA PHE A 283 1.24 -10.94 -6.99
C PHE A 283 0.05 -11.59 -6.28
N PRO A 284 0.05 -12.93 -6.14
CA PRO A 284 -1.00 -13.61 -5.39
C PRO A 284 -0.89 -13.33 -3.90
N ALA A 285 -2.04 -13.34 -3.23
CA ALA A 285 -2.15 -13.17 -1.80
C ALA A 285 -3.31 -13.97 -1.21
N LEU A 286 -3.24 -14.21 0.08
CA LEU A 286 -4.35 -14.75 0.86
C LEU A 286 -4.63 -13.82 2.03
N GLU A 287 -5.86 -13.34 2.10
CA GLU A 287 -6.37 -12.50 3.18
C GLU A 287 -7.35 -13.29 4.04
N VAL A 288 -7.30 -13.09 5.35
CA VAL A 288 -8.22 -13.69 6.31
C VAL A 288 -8.76 -12.58 7.20
N THR A 289 -10.08 -12.59 7.41
CA THR A 289 -10.75 -11.61 8.25
C THR A 289 -11.55 -12.31 9.34
N ALA A 290 -11.53 -11.74 10.54
CA ALA A 290 -12.37 -12.12 11.67
C ALA A 290 -13.16 -10.91 12.13
N THR A 291 -14.47 -10.99 12.14
CA THR A 291 -15.39 -9.90 12.52
C THR A 291 -16.24 -10.31 13.71
N ASN A 292 -16.41 -9.40 14.67
CA ASN A 292 -17.23 -9.65 15.86
C ASN A 292 -18.02 -8.39 16.23
N PRO A 293 -19.36 -8.45 16.36
CA PRO A 293 -20.16 -7.38 16.94
C PRO A 293 -19.96 -7.34 18.46
N PHE A 294 -19.23 -6.36 18.99
CA PHE A 294 -18.78 -6.35 20.40
C PHE A 294 -19.81 -5.83 21.42
N ARG A 295 -20.95 -5.29 20.96
CA ARG A 295 -22.07 -4.89 21.83
C ARG A 295 -23.16 -5.95 21.98
N SER A 296 -23.23 -6.89 21.04
CA SER A 296 -24.16 -8.00 21.10
C SER A 296 -23.63 -9.12 22.02
N ARG A 297 -24.45 -9.56 22.96
CA ARG A 297 -24.10 -10.70 23.85
C ARG A 297 -24.09 -12.05 23.12
N ASN A 298 -24.70 -12.12 21.94
CA ASN A 298 -24.88 -13.34 21.14
C ASN A 298 -24.22 -13.26 19.75
N GLY A 299 -23.39 -12.24 19.50
CA GLY A 299 -22.66 -12.13 18.24
C GLY A 299 -21.60 -13.21 18.12
N ASP A 300 -21.73 -14.08 17.15
CA ASP A 300 -20.73 -15.07 16.84
C ASP A 300 -19.56 -14.43 16.09
N LEU A 301 -18.38 -14.99 16.27
CA LEU A 301 -17.18 -14.57 15.53
C LEU A 301 -17.28 -15.09 14.09
N GLU A 302 -17.33 -14.16 13.16
CA GLU A 302 -17.43 -14.44 11.72
C GLU A 302 -16.03 -14.46 11.09
N TRP A 303 -15.77 -15.51 10.32
CA TRP A 303 -14.50 -15.69 9.63
C TRP A 303 -14.71 -15.75 8.12
N THR A 304 -13.79 -15.12 7.40
CA THR A 304 -13.72 -15.22 5.94
C THR A 304 -12.29 -15.45 5.48
N ALA A 305 -12.15 -16.00 4.27
CA ALA A 305 -10.87 -16.10 3.56
C ALA A 305 -11.04 -15.57 2.14
N MET A 306 -10.07 -14.80 1.69
CA MET A 306 -10.09 -14.18 0.37
C MET A 306 -8.75 -14.41 -0.35
N PRO A 307 -8.65 -15.46 -1.20
CA PRO A 307 -7.62 -15.51 -2.22
C PRO A 307 -7.77 -14.32 -3.15
N GLN A 308 -6.66 -13.62 -3.40
CA GLN A 308 -6.64 -12.44 -4.25
C GLN A 308 -5.35 -12.33 -5.06
N VAL A 309 -5.38 -11.49 -6.07
CA VAL A 309 -4.23 -11.22 -6.92
C VAL A 309 -4.14 -9.73 -7.26
N ARG A 310 -2.95 -9.16 -7.09
CA ARG A 310 -2.61 -7.83 -7.58
C ARG A 310 -1.90 -7.93 -8.93
N ILE A 311 -2.30 -7.06 -9.85
CA ILE A 311 -1.75 -6.96 -11.20
C ILE A 311 -1.33 -5.52 -11.43
N GLY A 312 -0.04 -5.26 -11.57
CA GLY A 312 0.47 -3.95 -12.00
C GLY A 312 0.14 -3.73 -13.47
N LEU A 313 -0.58 -2.68 -13.79
CA LEU A 313 -1.02 -2.36 -15.15
C LEU A 313 0.00 -1.50 -15.90
N THR A 314 0.59 -0.52 -15.23
CA THR A 314 1.62 0.35 -15.80
C THR A 314 3.03 -0.19 -15.54
N ARG A 315 4.04 0.31 -16.26
CA ARG A 315 5.44 -0.13 -16.11
C ARG A 315 5.99 0.15 -14.71
N GLY A 316 5.67 1.31 -14.15
CA GLY A 316 6.05 1.68 -12.78
C GLY A 316 5.12 1.12 -11.70
N GLY A 317 4.01 0.45 -12.08
CA GLY A 317 3.06 -0.13 -11.14
C GLY A 317 2.17 0.88 -10.41
N HIS A 318 2.22 2.18 -10.78
CA HIS A 318 1.41 3.24 -10.17
C HIS A 318 -0.09 3.17 -10.52
N VAL A 319 -0.47 2.32 -11.48
CA VAL A 319 -1.84 1.87 -11.68
C VAL A 319 -1.86 0.36 -11.55
N ALA A 320 -2.75 -0.15 -10.70
CA ALA A 320 -2.87 -1.58 -10.42
C ALA A 320 -4.32 -2.01 -10.28
N LEU A 321 -4.56 -3.28 -10.60
CA LEU A 321 -5.84 -3.97 -10.41
C LEU A 321 -5.66 -5.04 -9.34
N ASN A 322 -6.54 -5.08 -8.34
CA ASN A 322 -6.66 -6.22 -7.43
C ASN A 322 -7.98 -6.94 -7.68
N LEU A 323 -7.94 -8.25 -7.74
CA LEU A 323 -9.12 -9.11 -7.86
C LEU A 323 -9.12 -10.09 -6.70
N GLY A 324 -10.25 -10.25 -6.03
CA GLY A 324 -10.40 -11.16 -4.90
C GLY A 324 -11.78 -11.84 -4.87
N VAL A 325 -11.82 -13.05 -4.31
CA VAL A 325 -13.05 -13.78 -4.04
C VAL A 325 -13.07 -14.10 -2.56
N GLU A 326 -13.99 -13.48 -1.82
CA GLU A 326 -14.17 -13.70 -0.38
C GLU A 326 -15.17 -14.84 -0.16
N LEU A 327 -14.75 -15.80 0.63
CA LEU A 327 -15.52 -17.00 0.98
C LEU A 327 -15.78 -17.03 2.48
N PRO A 328 -17.01 -17.33 2.93
CA PRO A 328 -17.30 -17.49 4.34
C PRO A 328 -16.67 -18.78 4.89
N LEU A 329 -16.07 -18.70 6.07
CA LEU A 329 -15.55 -19.84 6.82
C LEU A 329 -16.42 -20.14 8.05
N SER A 330 -17.41 -19.32 8.35
CA SER A 330 -18.45 -19.46 9.36
C SER A 330 -19.80 -19.16 8.74
N ASP A 331 -20.88 -19.40 9.47
CA ASP A 331 -22.23 -19.09 8.99
C ASP A 331 -22.36 -17.58 8.71
N GLN A 332 -22.79 -17.24 7.49
CA GLN A 332 -22.99 -15.87 6.99
C GLN A 332 -24.33 -15.80 6.26
N SER A 333 -24.86 -14.59 6.09
CA SER A 333 -26.08 -14.34 5.29
C SER A 333 -25.82 -14.26 3.78
N TRP A 334 -24.59 -14.53 3.34
CA TRP A 334 -24.15 -14.48 1.95
C TRP A 334 -23.25 -15.67 1.61
N ASP A 335 -23.20 -16.05 0.34
CA ASP A 335 -22.46 -17.20 -0.15
C ASP A 335 -21.08 -16.83 -0.67
N THR A 336 -20.96 -15.74 -1.42
CA THR A 336 -19.70 -15.32 -2.03
C THR A 336 -19.69 -13.81 -2.24
N ARG A 337 -18.50 -13.21 -2.07
CA ARG A 337 -18.23 -11.81 -2.46
C ARG A 337 -17.09 -11.75 -3.45
N VAL A 338 -17.30 -11.01 -4.53
CA VAL A 338 -16.27 -10.78 -5.55
C VAL A 338 -15.86 -9.32 -5.50
N TYR A 339 -14.55 -9.09 -5.49
CA TYR A 339 -13.97 -7.76 -5.44
C TYR A 339 -13.14 -7.47 -6.68
N ALA A 340 -13.26 -6.24 -7.17
CA ALA A 340 -12.39 -5.65 -8.16
C ALA A 340 -11.96 -4.25 -7.66
N THR A 341 -10.67 -4.04 -7.49
CA THR A 341 -10.11 -2.78 -6.99
C THR A 341 -9.18 -2.19 -8.04
N LEU A 342 -9.40 -0.94 -8.44
CA LEU A 342 -8.50 -0.18 -9.29
C LEU A 342 -7.82 0.90 -8.45
N LEU A 343 -6.49 0.85 -8.40
CA LEU A 343 -5.65 1.78 -7.67
C LEU A 343 -4.87 2.65 -8.64
N TRP A 344 -4.76 3.94 -8.34
CA TRP A 344 -3.89 4.89 -9.00
C TRP A 344 -3.11 5.72 -7.96
N ASP A 345 -1.81 5.46 -7.84
CA ASP A 345 -0.87 6.33 -7.12
C ASP A 345 -0.54 7.53 -8.00
N PHE A 346 -1.18 8.67 -7.71
CA PHE A 346 -1.08 9.88 -8.54
C PHE A 346 0.22 10.65 -8.29
N ALA A 347 0.94 10.37 -7.22
CA ALA A 347 2.24 10.96 -6.97
C ALA A 347 3.34 10.34 -7.83
N ASP A 348 3.17 9.09 -8.26
CA ASP A 348 4.14 8.36 -9.09
C ASP A 348 3.93 8.58 -10.58
N GLY A 349 2.76 9.05 -10.99
CA GLY A 349 2.51 9.37 -12.37
C GLY A 349 1.05 9.61 -12.73
N GLY A 350 0.81 10.27 -13.88
CA GLY A 350 -0.53 10.42 -14.42
C GLY A 350 -1.14 9.07 -14.78
N PHE A 351 -2.46 8.91 -14.61
CA PHE A 351 -3.18 7.65 -14.84
C PHE A 351 -2.86 7.01 -16.19
N PHE A 352 -2.75 7.81 -17.25
CA PHE A 352 -2.47 7.35 -18.61
C PHE A 352 -0.97 7.31 -18.97
N LYS A 353 -0.06 7.56 -18.03
CA LYS A 353 1.39 7.55 -18.26
C LYS A 353 1.98 6.17 -18.01
N GLY A 354 2.91 5.71 -18.87
CA GLY A 354 3.73 4.53 -18.60
C GLY A 354 3.04 3.17 -18.79
N TRP A 355 2.03 3.09 -19.63
CA TRP A 355 1.34 1.83 -19.97
C TRP A 355 2.20 0.89 -20.82
#